data_e17e06ae44588c7cc11bacdf147ca364
#
_entry.id   e17e06ae44588c7cc11bacdf147ca364
#
_cell.length_a   1.000
_cell.length_b   1.000
_cell.length_c   1.000
_cell.angle_alpha   90.00
_cell.angle_beta   90.00
_cell.angle_gamma   90.00
#
_symmetry.space_group_name_H-M   'P 1'
#
loop_
_entity.id
_entity.type
_entity.pdbx_description
1 polymer ?
#
loop_
_entity_poly.entity_id
_entity_poly.type
_entity_poly.pdbx_seq_one_letter_code
_entity_poly.pdbx_strand_id
1 'polypeptide(L)'
;MVRGVPPEKQKGLLPDAWFDAWWEAALRPDPAGVGQTPPVVRAPNGIIEDLRKYWMSGKPHYDPANIAVPTLLILAEWDADAPPYMAQAIFANLKNTPAKRMVMIGEGTHSVVMEKNRLQLFREVQLFLEEPK
;
A
#
# COMPACT_ATOMS: atom_id res chain seq x y z
N MET A 1 -2.95 5.01 -10.48
CA MET A 1 -2.76 5.65 -9.18
C MET A 1 -3.99 6.44 -8.70
N VAL A 2 -4.71 7.15 -9.55
CA VAL A 2 -5.85 8.00 -9.11
C VAL A 2 -7.22 7.31 -9.08
N ARG A 3 -7.27 5.99 -9.22
CA ARG A 3 -8.51 5.22 -9.11
C ARG A 3 -9.11 5.39 -7.72
N GLY A 4 -10.39 5.72 -7.64
CA GLY A 4 -11.08 5.99 -6.38
C GLY A 4 -10.94 7.42 -5.84
N VAL A 5 -10.07 8.25 -6.44
CA VAL A 5 -9.86 9.63 -6.02
C VAL A 5 -10.90 10.56 -6.66
N PRO A 6 -11.59 11.41 -5.89
CA PRO A 6 -12.46 12.44 -6.43
C PRO A 6 -11.72 13.32 -7.45
N PRO A 7 -12.31 13.64 -8.63
CA PRO A 7 -11.61 14.34 -9.70
C PRO A 7 -10.94 15.64 -9.27
N GLU A 8 -11.58 16.40 -8.41
CA GLU A 8 -11.07 17.68 -7.88
C GLU A 8 -9.88 17.52 -6.92
N LYS A 9 -9.65 16.30 -6.41
CA LYS A 9 -8.56 15.96 -5.48
C LYS A 9 -7.36 15.29 -6.16
N GLN A 10 -7.47 14.94 -7.44
CA GLN A 10 -6.40 14.24 -8.16
C GLN A 10 -5.17 15.12 -8.37
N LYS A 11 -5.39 16.41 -8.67
CA LYS A 11 -4.30 17.35 -8.88
C LYS A 11 -3.52 17.59 -7.58
N GLY A 12 -2.21 17.37 -7.62
CA GLY A 12 -1.31 17.58 -6.49
C GLY A 12 -1.35 16.47 -5.42
N LEU A 13 -2.08 15.39 -5.64
CA LEU A 13 -2.05 14.21 -4.76
C LEU A 13 -0.65 13.60 -4.73
N LEU A 14 -0.10 13.38 -5.91
CA LEU A 14 1.27 12.92 -6.11
C LEU A 14 2.02 14.04 -6.87
N PRO A 15 3.02 14.69 -6.26
CA PRO A 15 3.83 15.68 -6.96
C PRO A 15 4.57 15.07 -8.15
N ASP A 16 4.49 15.72 -9.31
CA ASP A 16 5.04 15.22 -10.59
C ASP A 16 6.53 14.84 -10.45
N ALA A 17 7.33 15.69 -9.81
CA ALA A 17 8.75 15.44 -9.60
C ALA A 17 9.05 14.16 -8.81
N TRP A 18 8.16 13.72 -7.94
CA TRP A 18 8.34 12.47 -7.19
C TRP A 18 7.97 11.27 -8.03
N PHE A 19 6.94 11.39 -8.86
CA PHE A 19 6.59 10.35 -9.81
C PHE A 19 7.71 10.14 -10.82
N ASP A 20 8.26 11.22 -11.38
CA ASP A 20 9.35 11.16 -12.35
C ASP A 20 10.60 10.51 -11.73
N ALA A 21 10.99 10.91 -10.53
CA ALA A 21 12.12 10.32 -9.82
C ALA A 21 11.91 8.81 -9.53
N TRP A 22 10.70 8.43 -9.13
CA TRP A 22 10.34 7.03 -8.92
C TRP A 22 10.39 6.25 -10.23
N TRP A 23 9.84 6.81 -11.31
CA TRP A 23 9.81 6.18 -12.62
C TRP A 23 11.22 5.95 -13.16
N GLU A 24 12.08 6.94 -13.09
CA GLU A 24 13.50 6.82 -13.46
C GLU A 24 14.21 5.74 -12.64
N ALA A 25 14.00 5.73 -11.33
CA ALA A 25 14.58 4.73 -10.45
C ALA A 25 14.08 3.31 -10.76
N ALA A 26 12.80 3.16 -11.10
CA ALA A 26 12.19 1.88 -11.45
C ALA A 26 12.70 1.34 -12.81
N LEU A 27 13.01 2.21 -13.77
CA LEU A 27 13.55 1.84 -15.08
C LEU A 27 15.04 1.48 -15.03
N ARG A 28 15.82 2.13 -14.17
CA ARG A 28 17.29 2.00 -14.12
C ARG A 28 17.81 0.56 -14.09
N PRO A 29 17.23 -0.38 -13.32
CA PRO A 29 17.74 -1.75 -13.25
C PRO A 29 17.34 -2.63 -14.45
N ASP A 30 16.54 -2.12 -15.40
CA ASP A 30 16.04 -2.89 -16.55
C ASP A 30 16.36 -2.23 -17.90
N PRO A 31 17.60 -2.37 -18.42
CA PRO A 31 17.98 -1.80 -19.69
C PRO A 31 17.11 -2.25 -20.88
N ALA A 32 16.59 -3.47 -20.84
CA ALA A 32 15.73 -3.99 -21.90
C ALA A 32 14.32 -3.39 -21.87
N GLY A 33 13.83 -2.99 -20.68
CA GLY A 33 12.59 -2.23 -20.55
C GLY A 33 12.75 -0.77 -20.98
N VAL A 34 13.88 -0.15 -20.65
CA VAL A 34 14.24 1.22 -21.10
C VAL A 34 14.30 1.33 -22.63
N GLY A 35 14.81 0.31 -23.31
CA GLY A 35 14.94 0.30 -24.78
C GLY A 35 13.62 0.16 -25.54
N GLN A 36 12.48 0.03 -24.86
CA GLN A 36 11.16 -0.05 -25.51
C GLN A 36 10.53 1.33 -25.75
N THR A 37 9.55 1.39 -26.65
CA THR A 37 8.80 2.62 -26.94
C THR A 37 7.31 2.36 -26.81
N PRO A 38 6.63 2.89 -25.77
CA PRO A 38 7.22 3.61 -24.64
C PRO A 38 8.06 2.70 -23.72
N PRO A 39 8.96 3.25 -22.90
CA PRO A 39 9.68 2.49 -21.89
C PRO A 39 8.73 1.75 -20.96
N VAL A 40 9.10 0.54 -20.52
CA VAL A 40 8.28 -0.29 -19.63
C VAL A 40 9.08 -0.80 -18.44
N VAL A 41 8.44 -0.90 -17.29
CA VAL A 41 8.97 -1.63 -16.14
C VAL A 41 8.50 -3.08 -16.24
N ARG A 42 9.45 -4.02 -16.23
CA ARG A 42 9.14 -5.45 -16.23
C ARG A 42 9.18 -5.98 -14.82
N ALA A 43 8.19 -6.79 -14.47
CA ALA A 43 8.10 -7.45 -13.18
C ALA A 43 7.74 -8.93 -13.35
N PRO A 44 8.14 -9.79 -12.40
CA PRO A 44 7.71 -11.19 -12.38
C PRO A 44 6.18 -11.31 -12.31
N ASN A 45 5.63 -12.33 -12.98
CA ASN A 45 4.19 -12.58 -13.01
C ASN A 45 3.64 -13.21 -11.70
N GLY A 46 4.47 -13.46 -10.71
CA GLY A 46 4.07 -14.08 -9.43
C GLY A 46 2.90 -13.38 -8.75
N ILE A 47 2.89 -12.04 -8.77
CA ILE A 47 1.79 -11.26 -8.19
C ILE A 47 0.45 -11.52 -8.90
N ILE A 48 0.44 -11.73 -10.20
CA ILE A 48 -0.77 -12.06 -10.98
C ILE A 48 -1.29 -13.45 -10.60
N GLU A 49 -0.38 -14.39 -10.39
CA GLU A 49 -0.69 -15.74 -9.92
C GLU A 49 -1.34 -15.71 -8.54
N ASP A 50 -0.74 -14.95 -7.61
CA ASP A 50 -1.25 -14.78 -6.24
C ASP A 50 -2.59 -14.08 -6.20
N LEU A 51 -2.79 -13.04 -7.02
CA LEU A 51 -4.08 -12.40 -7.20
C LEU A 51 -5.16 -13.41 -7.57
N ARG A 52 -4.90 -14.27 -8.57
CA ARG A 52 -5.88 -15.25 -9.07
C ARG A 52 -6.16 -16.35 -8.07
N LYS A 53 -5.11 -16.88 -7.43
CA LYS A 53 -5.22 -18.06 -6.55
C LYS A 53 -5.81 -17.72 -5.19
N TYR A 54 -5.54 -16.54 -4.69
CA TYR A 54 -5.83 -16.17 -3.31
C TYR A 54 -6.72 -14.93 -3.21
N TRP A 55 -6.22 -13.76 -3.53
CA TRP A 55 -6.90 -12.51 -3.22
C TRP A 55 -8.25 -12.37 -3.92
N MET A 56 -8.32 -12.64 -5.23
CA MET A 56 -9.58 -12.58 -5.98
C MET A 56 -10.48 -13.79 -5.73
N SER A 57 -9.96 -14.88 -5.19
CA SER A 57 -10.73 -16.07 -4.86
C SER A 57 -11.24 -16.09 -3.41
N GLY A 58 -10.97 -15.05 -2.63
CA GLY A 58 -11.34 -14.96 -1.22
C GLY A 58 -10.58 -15.94 -0.31
N LYS A 59 -9.47 -16.50 -0.78
CA LYS A 59 -8.63 -17.42 0.00
C LYS A 59 -7.49 -16.63 0.61
N PRO A 60 -7.37 -16.51 1.94
CA PRO A 60 -6.25 -15.83 2.56
C PRO A 60 -4.96 -16.63 2.40
N HIS A 61 -3.82 -15.95 2.21
CA HIS A 61 -2.50 -16.56 2.21
C HIS A 61 -2.07 -17.04 3.60
N TYR A 62 -2.63 -16.46 4.64
CA TYR A 62 -2.29 -16.71 6.03
C TYR A 62 -3.51 -16.46 6.92
N ASP A 63 -3.49 -17.03 8.11
CA ASP A 63 -4.49 -16.72 9.14
C ASP A 63 -3.96 -15.56 10.01
N PRO A 64 -4.63 -14.40 10.05
CA PRO A 64 -4.22 -13.29 10.91
C PRO A 64 -4.16 -13.64 12.40
N ALA A 65 -4.89 -14.65 12.85
CA ALA A 65 -4.81 -15.13 14.22
C ALA A 65 -3.44 -15.69 14.61
N ASN A 66 -2.61 -16.10 13.63
CA ASN A 66 -1.26 -16.57 13.89
C ASN A 66 -0.24 -15.44 14.13
N ILE A 67 -0.65 -14.18 13.98
CA ILE A 67 0.21 -13.02 14.25
C ILE A 67 0.21 -12.77 15.76
N ALA A 68 1.37 -12.99 16.39
CA ALA A 68 1.57 -12.88 17.85
C ALA A 68 2.51 -11.73 18.25
N VAL A 69 2.73 -10.77 17.36
CA VAL A 69 3.58 -9.59 17.59
C VAL A 69 2.73 -8.31 17.56
N PRO A 70 3.17 -7.21 18.19
CA PRO A 70 2.49 -5.92 18.07
C PRO A 70 2.30 -5.54 16.60
N THR A 71 1.09 -5.16 16.21
CA THR A 71 0.71 -4.99 14.81
C THR A 71 0.04 -3.64 14.57
N LEU A 72 0.59 -2.87 13.63
CA LEU A 72 -0.02 -1.66 13.12
C LEU A 72 -0.54 -1.92 11.70
N LEU A 73 -1.81 -1.65 11.45
CA LEU A 73 -2.42 -1.59 10.12
C LEU A 73 -2.64 -0.14 9.74
N ILE A 74 -2.02 0.30 8.64
CA ILE A 74 -2.26 1.61 8.06
C ILE A 74 -2.92 1.41 6.71
N LEU A 75 -3.99 2.13 6.48
CA LEU A 75 -4.76 2.11 5.24
C LEU A 75 -5.02 3.53 4.77
N ALA A 76 -5.32 3.68 3.49
CA ALA A 76 -5.64 4.96 2.89
C ALA A 76 -7.13 5.00 2.48
N GLU A 77 -7.75 6.16 2.63
CA GLU A 77 -9.19 6.36 2.44
C GLU A 77 -9.66 5.95 1.03
N TRP A 78 -8.85 6.27 0.01
CA TRP A 78 -9.15 6.02 -1.39
C TRP A 78 -8.40 4.82 -1.98
N ASP A 79 -7.94 3.90 -1.13
CA ASP A 79 -7.29 2.68 -1.60
C ASP A 79 -8.30 1.77 -2.29
N ALA A 80 -8.22 1.72 -3.61
CA ALA A 80 -9.08 0.86 -4.44
C ALA A 80 -8.48 -0.53 -4.68
N ASP A 81 -7.21 -0.75 -4.34
CA ASP A 81 -6.52 -2.03 -4.52
C ASP A 81 -6.61 -2.90 -3.26
N ALA A 82 -6.53 -2.26 -2.08
CA ALA A 82 -6.77 -2.87 -0.77
C ALA A 82 -7.81 -2.04 0.02
N PRO A 83 -9.09 -2.12 -0.33
CA PRO A 83 -10.13 -1.29 0.27
C PRO A 83 -10.21 -1.43 1.80
N PRO A 84 -10.61 -0.36 2.52
CA PRO A 84 -10.62 -0.32 3.98
C PRO A 84 -11.32 -1.50 4.66
N TYR A 85 -12.39 -2.05 4.08
CA TYR A 85 -13.11 -3.20 4.64
C TYR A 85 -12.22 -4.46 4.75
N MET A 86 -11.23 -4.63 3.85
CA MET A 86 -10.30 -5.75 3.90
C MET A 86 -9.38 -5.65 5.12
N ALA A 87 -8.86 -4.44 5.40
CA ALA A 87 -8.06 -4.19 6.59
C ALA A 87 -8.87 -4.37 7.88
N GLN A 88 -10.14 -3.97 7.89
CA GLN A 88 -11.05 -4.20 9.02
C GLN A 88 -11.23 -5.70 9.31
N ALA A 89 -11.39 -6.51 8.26
CA ALA A 89 -11.49 -7.97 8.40
C ALA A 89 -10.21 -8.58 8.97
N ILE A 90 -9.04 -8.14 8.52
CA ILE A 90 -7.75 -8.57 9.07
C ILE A 90 -7.64 -8.14 10.53
N PHE A 91 -7.91 -6.88 10.85
CA PHE A 91 -7.83 -6.33 12.21
C PHE A 91 -8.72 -7.09 13.20
N ALA A 92 -9.94 -7.43 12.79
CA ALA A 92 -10.85 -8.21 13.61
C ALA A 92 -10.31 -9.61 13.94
N ASN A 93 -9.53 -10.18 13.02
CA ASN A 93 -8.95 -11.52 13.15
C ASN A 93 -7.55 -11.55 13.79
N LEU A 94 -6.93 -10.42 14.12
CA LEU A 94 -5.71 -10.35 14.92
C LEU A 94 -6.01 -10.67 16.38
N LYS A 95 -6.20 -11.94 16.72
CA LYS A 95 -6.66 -12.39 18.04
C LYS A 95 -5.54 -12.62 19.03
N ASN A 96 -4.35 -12.95 18.56
CA ASN A 96 -3.21 -13.33 19.40
C ASN A 96 -2.12 -12.24 19.48
N THR A 97 -2.32 -11.10 18.82
CA THR A 97 -1.39 -9.97 18.92
C THR A 97 -1.51 -9.29 20.30
N PRO A 98 -0.38 -9.00 21.00
CA PRO A 98 -0.43 -8.35 22.31
C PRO A 98 -0.86 -6.88 22.23
N ALA A 99 -0.66 -6.22 21.11
CA ALA A 99 -1.12 -4.85 20.85
C ALA A 99 -1.45 -4.68 19.38
N LYS A 100 -2.57 -4.04 19.07
CA LYS A 100 -2.96 -3.75 17.69
C LYS A 100 -3.54 -2.35 17.57
N ARG A 101 -3.19 -1.71 16.46
CA ARG A 101 -3.72 -0.40 16.08
C ARG A 101 -4.10 -0.41 14.60
N MET A 102 -5.16 0.29 14.27
CA MET A 102 -5.56 0.54 12.89
C MET A 102 -5.72 2.04 12.68
N VAL A 103 -5.09 2.56 11.63
CA VAL A 103 -5.10 3.99 11.27
C VAL A 103 -5.52 4.14 9.82
N MET A 104 -6.42 5.08 9.54
CA MET A 104 -6.78 5.48 8.19
C MET A 104 -6.17 6.84 7.88
N ILE A 105 -5.39 6.91 6.82
CA ILE A 105 -4.86 8.16 6.27
C ILE A 105 -5.89 8.71 5.30
N GLY A 106 -6.43 9.88 5.63
CA GLY A 106 -7.39 10.58 4.75
C GLY A 106 -6.73 11.08 3.47
N GLU A 107 -7.52 11.20 2.42
CA GLU A 107 -7.08 11.72 1.11
C GLU A 107 -5.84 11.02 0.53
N GLY A 108 -5.70 9.71 0.74
CA GLY A 108 -4.60 8.91 0.21
C GLY A 108 -5.08 7.69 -0.57
N THR A 109 -4.25 7.18 -1.47
CA THR A 109 -4.48 5.95 -2.23
C THR A 109 -3.55 4.83 -1.80
N HIS A 110 -3.55 3.70 -2.53
CA HIS A 110 -2.57 2.62 -2.34
C HIS A 110 -1.10 3.10 -2.38
N SER A 111 -0.87 4.25 -3.00
CA SER A 111 0.45 4.87 -3.13
C SER A 111 0.74 5.94 -2.07
N VAL A 112 0.03 5.97 -0.96
CA VAL A 112 0.12 7.01 0.10
C VAL A 112 1.55 7.28 0.58
N VAL A 113 2.45 6.32 0.50
CA VAL A 113 3.88 6.46 0.81
C VAL A 113 4.60 7.49 -0.08
N MET A 114 4.07 7.76 -1.27
CA MET A 114 4.61 8.73 -2.24
C MET A 114 3.74 9.99 -2.37
N GLU A 115 2.62 10.05 -1.69
CA GLU A 115 1.65 11.14 -1.83
C GLU A 115 1.90 12.28 -0.85
N LYS A 116 1.13 13.37 -1.02
CA LYS A 116 1.21 14.57 -0.15
C LYS A 116 1.09 14.23 1.34
N ASN A 117 0.34 13.16 1.68
CA ASN A 117 0.03 12.74 3.05
C ASN A 117 1.05 11.76 3.65
N ARG A 118 2.12 11.38 2.93
CA ARG A 118 3.13 10.41 3.41
C ARG A 118 3.70 10.70 4.79
N LEU A 119 3.82 11.98 5.17
CA LEU A 119 4.35 12.34 6.48
C LEU A 119 3.41 11.94 7.63
N GLN A 120 2.11 11.86 7.39
CA GLN A 120 1.16 11.33 8.36
C GLN A 120 1.42 9.85 8.58
N LEU A 121 1.57 9.08 7.48
CA LEU A 121 1.91 7.66 7.55
C LEU A 121 3.19 7.43 8.33
N PHE A 122 4.26 8.18 8.04
CA PHE A 122 5.55 8.02 8.73
C PHE A 122 5.46 8.35 10.21
N ARG A 123 4.69 9.36 10.60
CA ARG A 123 4.46 9.71 12.02
C ARG A 123 3.71 8.60 12.75
N GLU A 124 2.69 8.00 12.15
CA GLU A 124 1.96 6.90 12.75
C GLU A 124 2.83 5.67 12.96
N VAL A 125 3.70 5.35 11.99
CA VAL A 125 4.69 4.27 12.12
C VAL A 125 5.67 4.56 13.25
N GLN A 126 6.26 5.75 13.27
CA GLN A 126 7.22 6.15 14.30
C GLN A 126 6.57 6.09 15.69
N LEU A 127 5.40 6.69 15.86
CA LEU A 127 4.67 6.71 17.12
C LEU A 127 4.40 5.27 17.61
N PHE A 128 3.95 4.39 16.71
CA PHE A 128 3.70 3.00 17.07
C PHE A 128 4.97 2.26 17.51
N LEU A 129 6.13 2.55 16.88
CA LEU A 129 7.40 1.91 17.24
C LEU A 129 7.98 2.42 18.57
N GLU A 130 7.73 3.69 18.91
CA GLU A 130 8.24 4.33 20.13
C GLU A 130 7.37 4.04 21.37
N GLU A 131 6.11 3.65 21.19
CA GLU A 131 5.25 3.31 22.34
C GLU A 131 5.72 2.06 23.08
N PRO A 132 5.71 2.08 24.41
CA PRO A 132 5.89 0.87 25.22
C PRO A 132 4.84 -0.20 24.86
N LYS A 133 5.28 -1.44 24.69
CA LYS A 133 4.41 -2.58 24.35
C LYS A 133 4.31 -3.54 25.53
#